data_85b85e301821ffd2c7d1becba51cf671
#
_entry.id   85b85e301821ffd2c7d1becba51cf671
#
_cell.length_a   1.000
_cell.length_b   1.000
_cell.length_c   1.000
_cell.angle_alpha   90.00
_cell.angle_beta   90.00
_cell.angle_gamma   90.00
#
_symmetry.space_group_name_H-M   'P 1'
#
loop_
_entity.id
_entity.type
_entity.pdbx_description
1 polymer ?
#
loop_
_entity_poly.entity_id
_entity_poly.type
_entity_poly.pdbx_seq_one_letter_code
_entity_poly.pdbx_strand_id
1 'polypeptide(L)'
;LVRDLKKKLLETDDNPFDSEYFTNIEHQDGRDEALRENSPCIIIATSGMLEGGPVLEYFKSVAPEPKNKILFVSYQVNGTLGRRVMDGSKQVSILGKEGRIEVVSINCSTERLDGFSGHSDYNQLMSFVHRLRPKLRRVLVNHGERKKSENLSMSIRRMYRVSSHYPQIQEAIKLF
;
A
#
# COMPACT_ATOMS: atom_id res chain seq x y z
N LEU A 1 -12.02 -6.02 -18.42
CA LEU A 1 -11.92 -4.61 -18.04
C LEU A 1 -10.48 -4.09 -18.17
N VAL A 2 -9.48 -4.68 -17.44
CA VAL A 2 -8.08 -4.20 -17.49
C VAL A 2 -7.44 -4.39 -18.87
N ARG A 3 -7.73 -5.50 -19.55
CA ARG A 3 -7.23 -5.74 -20.92
C ARG A 3 -7.83 -4.75 -21.92
N ASP A 4 -9.10 -4.45 -21.80
CA ASP A 4 -9.81 -3.56 -22.72
C ASP A 4 -9.35 -2.11 -22.51
N LEU A 5 -9.16 -1.69 -21.24
CA LEU A 5 -8.61 -0.39 -20.90
C LEU A 5 -7.17 -0.23 -21.43
N LYS A 6 -6.32 -1.24 -21.20
CA LYS A 6 -4.94 -1.24 -21.70
C LYS A 6 -4.87 -1.18 -23.22
N LYS A 7 -5.77 -1.92 -23.91
CA LYS A 7 -5.88 -1.89 -25.37
C LYS A 7 -6.30 -0.51 -25.85
N LYS A 8 -7.31 0.09 -25.22
CA LYS A 8 -7.79 1.45 -25.52
C LYS A 8 -6.70 2.50 -25.34
N LEU A 9 -5.95 2.45 -24.22
CA LEU A 9 -4.82 3.34 -23.94
C LEU A 9 -3.70 3.24 -24.99
N LEU A 10 -3.44 2.02 -25.51
CA LEU A 10 -2.42 1.79 -26.56
C LEU A 10 -2.89 2.20 -27.97
N GLU A 11 -4.20 2.17 -28.22
CA GLU A 11 -4.79 2.48 -29.53
C GLU A 11 -5.13 3.96 -29.70
N THR A 12 -5.47 4.67 -28.62
CA THR A 12 -5.97 6.06 -28.70
C THR A 12 -4.98 7.10 -28.21
N ASP A 13 -3.86 6.68 -27.60
CA ASP A 13 -2.90 7.57 -26.90
C ASP A 13 -3.60 8.47 -25.84
N ASP A 14 -4.78 8.02 -25.38
CA ASP A 14 -5.69 8.77 -24.51
C ASP A 14 -5.39 8.40 -23.06
N ASN A 15 -4.62 9.25 -22.38
CA ASN A 15 -4.28 9.06 -20.98
C ASN A 15 -5.48 9.46 -20.10
N PRO A 16 -6.12 8.53 -19.36
CA PRO A 16 -7.28 8.85 -18.52
C PRO A 16 -6.96 9.82 -17.37
N PHE A 17 -5.69 10.06 -17.08
CA PHE A 17 -5.23 11.04 -16.09
C PHE A 17 -4.91 12.40 -16.71
N ASP A 18 -4.98 12.52 -18.04
CA ASP A 18 -4.73 13.75 -18.78
C ASP A 18 -6.08 14.42 -19.11
N SER A 19 -6.79 14.84 -18.07
CA SER A 19 -8.09 15.48 -18.17
C SER A 19 -8.17 16.70 -17.26
N GLU A 20 -9.14 17.59 -17.52
CA GLU A 20 -9.39 18.78 -16.70
C GLU A 20 -9.67 18.49 -15.21
N TYR A 21 -9.99 17.23 -14.87
CA TYR A 21 -10.27 16.81 -13.50
C TYR A 21 -9.02 16.42 -12.71
N PHE A 22 -7.86 16.31 -13.37
CA PHE A 22 -6.61 15.90 -12.74
C PHE A 22 -5.57 17.01 -12.83
N THR A 23 -5.03 17.38 -11.68
CA THR A 23 -3.89 18.30 -11.60
C THR A 23 -2.68 17.52 -11.09
N ASN A 24 -1.63 17.43 -11.90
CA ASN A 24 -0.37 16.82 -11.49
C ASN A 24 0.45 17.83 -10.69
N ILE A 25 0.79 17.50 -9.43
CA ILE A 25 1.54 18.36 -8.52
C ILE A 25 2.95 17.81 -8.35
N GLU A 26 3.92 18.44 -8.98
CA GLU A 26 5.33 18.03 -8.96
C GLU A 26 6.14 18.77 -7.88
N HIS A 27 5.79 20.02 -7.61
CA HIS A 27 6.56 20.93 -6.77
C HIS A 27 5.85 21.27 -5.44
N GLN A 28 6.64 21.81 -4.47
CA GLN A 28 6.13 22.19 -3.17
C GLN A 28 5.05 23.27 -3.24
N ASP A 29 5.26 24.29 -4.08
CA ASP A 29 4.33 25.41 -4.22
C ASP A 29 2.93 24.94 -4.65
N GLY A 30 2.85 23.98 -5.56
CA GLY A 30 1.57 23.36 -5.95
C GLY A 30 0.90 22.56 -4.83
N ARG A 31 1.68 21.94 -3.92
CA ARG A 31 1.12 21.28 -2.72
C ARG A 31 0.53 22.30 -1.76
N ASP A 32 1.22 23.41 -1.55
CA ASP A 32 0.75 24.48 -0.67
C ASP A 32 -0.51 25.16 -1.24
N GLU A 33 -0.60 25.29 -2.56
CA GLU A 33 -1.78 25.80 -3.25
C GLU A 33 -2.98 24.85 -3.09
N ALA A 34 -2.79 23.56 -3.36
CA ALA A 34 -3.84 22.55 -3.18
C ALA A 34 -4.37 22.46 -1.75
N LEU A 35 -3.53 22.74 -0.74
CA LEU A 35 -3.94 22.76 0.66
C LEU A 35 -4.66 24.07 1.07
N ARG A 36 -4.44 25.17 0.36
CA ARG A 36 -5.13 26.46 0.58
C ARG A 36 -6.49 26.52 -0.11
N GLU A 37 -6.68 25.71 -1.12
CA GLU A 37 -7.93 25.67 -1.86
C GLU A 37 -9.06 25.13 -0.97
N ASN A 38 -10.16 25.89 -0.87
CA ASN A 38 -11.31 25.53 -0.04
C ASN A 38 -12.37 24.69 -0.78
N SER A 39 -12.14 24.38 -2.05
CA SER A 39 -13.03 23.55 -2.83
C SER A 39 -12.87 22.06 -2.45
N PRO A 40 -13.96 21.26 -2.54
CA PRO A 40 -13.85 19.82 -2.35
C PRO A 40 -12.92 19.19 -3.38
N CYS A 41 -11.88 18.47 -2.93
CA CYS A 41 -10.95 17.82 -3.82
C CYS A 41 -10.57 16.41 -3.31
N ILE A 42 -10.02 15.58 -4.19
CA ILE A 42 -9.45 14.28 -3.87
C ILE A 42 -7.95 14.35 -4.10
N ILE A 43 -7.18 14.17 -3.03
CA ILE A 43 -5.72 14.15 -3.09
C ILE A 43 -5.24 12.70 -3.18
N ILE A 44 -4.50 12.36 -4.23
CA ILE A 44 -3.87 11.06 -4.42
C ILE A 44 -2.36 11.22 -4.23
N ALA A 45 -1.81 10.61 -3.19
CA ALA A 45 -0.40 10.78 -2.86
C ALA A 45 0.24 9.49 -2.34
N THR A 46 1.54 9.39 -2.49
CA THR A 46 2.40 8.34 -1.94
C THR A 46 3.15 8.86 -0.71
N SER A 47 3.57 8.04 0.24
CA SER A 47 3.48 6.58 0.32
C SER A 47 2.14 6.15 0.94
N GLY A 48 1.59 5.03 0.45
CA GLY A 48 0.30 4.52 0.93
C GLY A 48 0.25 4.08 2.40
N MET A 49 1.41 3.96 3.08
CA MET A 49 1.52 3.59 4.50
C MET A 49 1.82 4.79 5.41
N LEU A 50 1.83 6.00 4.88
CA LEU A 50 2.20 7.24 5.59
C LEU A 50 3.64 7.23 6.16
N GLU A 51 4.57 6.50 5.55
CA GLU A 51 5.94 6.36 6.05
C GLU A 51 6.92 7.40 5.45
N GLY A 52 6.47 8.25 4.55
CA GLY A 52 7.28 9.27 3.91
C GLY A 52 6.65 9.84 2.65
N GLY A 53 7.33 10.80 2.03
CA GLY A 53 6.89 11.43 0.80
C GLY A 53 5.83 12.51 0.99
N PRO A 54 5.26 13.03 -0.10
CA PRO A 54 4.32 14.15 -0.08
C PRO A 54 3.07 13.91 0.77
N VAL A 55 2.65 12.66 0.91
CA VAL A 55 1.47 12.29 1.70
C VAL A 55 1.54 12.76 3.15
N LEU A 56 2.74 12.85 3.76
CA LEU A 56 2.87 13.33 5.13
C LEU A 56 2.51 14.81 5.27
N GLU A 57 2.80 15.63 4.28
CA GLU A 57 2.43 17.05 4.27
C GLU A 57 0.91 17.20 4.18
N TYR A 58 0.28 16.48 3.26
CA TYR A 58 -1.18 16.44 3.16
C TYR A 58 -1.83 15.89 4.43
N PHE A 59 -1.27 14.83 5.00
CA PHE A 59 -1.78 14.21 6.23
C PHE A 59 -1.83 15.19 7.38
N LYS A 60 -0.77 16.00 7.59
CA LYS A 60 -0.71 17.01 8.65
C LYS A 60 -1.84 18.05 8.54
N SER A 61 -2.27 18.37 7.32
CA SER A 61 -3.34 19.36 7.08
C SER A 61 -4.73 18.71 7.04
N VAL A 62 -4.84 17.48 6.54
CA VAL A 62 -6.12 16.78 6.36
C VAL A 62 -6.62 16.15 7.65
N ALA A 63 -5.72 15.51 8.44
CA ALA A 63 -6.09 14.72 9.59
C ALA A 63 -6.75 15.49 10.74
N PRO A 64 -6.37 16.76 11.05
CA PRO A 64 -7.01 17.52 12.10
C PRO A 64 -8.45 17.95 11.80
N GLU A 65 -8.86 17.97 10.54
CA GLU A 65 -10.15 18.51 10.12
C GLU A 65 -11.25 17.43 10.09
N PRO A 66 -12.30 17.53 10.92
CA PRO A 66 -13.36 16.49 10.99
C PRO A 66 -14.15 16.31 9.68
N LYS A 67 -14.20 17.31 8.82
CA LYS A 67 -14.88 17.26 7.52
C LYS A 67 -14.17 16.38 6.50
N ASN A 68 -12.91 16.08 6.74
CA ASN A 68 -12.08 15.34 5.81
C ASN A 68 -12.18 13.82 6.03
N LYS A 69 -11.73 13.07 5.03
CA LYS A 69 -11.65 11.61 5.07
C LYS A 69 -10.34 11.13 4.49
N ILE A 70 -9.71 10.14 5.13
CA ILE A 70 -8.54 9.43 4.62
C ILE A 70 -8.98 8.05 4.15
N LEU A 71 -8.68 7.73 2.88
CA LEU A 71 -8.97 6.44 2.27
C LEU A 71 -7.68 5.65 2.08
N PHE A 72 -7.55 4.53 2.77
CA PHE A 72 -6.44 3.60 2.60
C PHE A 72 -6.75 2.60 1.49
N VAL A 73 -6.05 2.69 0.37
CA VAL A 73 -6.23 1.81 -0.79
C VAL A 73 -5.20 0.70 -0.88
N SER A 74 -4.22 0.70 0.04
CA SER A 74 -3.15 -0.30 0.14
C SER A 74 -3.16 -0.98 1.50
N TYR A 75 -2.50 -2.15 1.55
CA TYR A 75 -2.29 -2.86 2.80
C TYR A 75 -1.43 -2.03 3.77
N GLN A 76 -1.84 -1.99 5.04
CA GLN A 76 -1.13 -1.29 6.10
C GLN A 76 -0.35 -2.29 6.97
N VAL A 77 0.96 -2.25 6.88
CA VAL A 77 1.86 -3.14 7.65
C VAL A 77 1.84 -2.74 9.13
N ASN A 78 1.90 -3.74 10.00
CA ASN A 78 1.98 -3.50 11.45
C ASN A 78 3.20 -2.63 11.81
N GLY A 79 2.98 -1.63 12.66
CA GLY A 79 4.01 -0.68 13.08
C GLY A 79 4.08 0.59 12.24
N THR A 80 3.52 0.63 11.03
CA THR A 80 3.50 1.83 10.19
C THR A 80 2.56 2.90 10.74
N LEU A 81 2.82 4.15 10.36
CA LEU A 81 1.94 5.27 10.72
C LEU A 81 0.52 5.06 10.18
N GLY A 82 0.39 4.65 8.91
CA GLY A 82 -0.91 4.37 8.30
C GLY A 82 -1.69 3.29 9.04
N ARG A 83 -1.00 2.26 9.55
CA ARG A 83 -1.64 1.22 10.37
C ARG A 83 -2.19 1.79 11.68
N ARG A 84 -1.42 2.59 12.41
CA ARG A 84 -1.86 3.23 13.65
C ARG A 84 -3.08 4.14 13.43
N VAL A 85 -3.08 4.91 12.34
CA VAL A 85 -4.20 5.77 11.95
C VAL A 85 -5.44 4.93 11.64
N MET A 86 -5.29 3.88 10.85
CA MET A 86 -6.39 2.98 10.49
C MET A 86 -6.98 2.23 11.71
N ASP A 87 -6.13 1.89 12.70
CA ASP A 87 -6.56 1.25 13.96
C ASP A 87 -7.22 2.24 14.94
N GLY A 88 -7.37 3.52 14.56
CA GLY A 88 -8.13 4.51 15.31
C GLY A 88 -7.33 5.34 16.31
N SER A 89 -6.03 5.43 16.17
CA SER A 89 -5.21 6.37 16.96
C SER A 89 -5.74 7.79 16.83
N LYS A 90 -5.89 8.49 17.96
CA LYS A 90 -6.38 9.87 17.99
C LYS A 90 -5.30 10.91 17.79
N GLN A 91 -4.07 10.53 18.02
CA GLN A 91 -2.87 11.35 17.81
C GLN A 91 -1.71 10.48 17.35
N VAL A 92 -0.86 11.05 16.53
CA VAL A 92 0.38 10.41 16.07
C VAL A 92 1.54 11.40 16.08
N SER A 93 2.74 10.90 16.33
CA SER A 93 3.97 11.68 16.24
C SER A 93 4.62 11.43 14.88
N ILE A 94 4.98 12.51 14.19
CA ILE A 94 5.64 12.50 12.88
C ILE A 94 6.94 13.26 13.01
N LEU A 95 8.00 12.75 12.40
CA LEU A 95 9.26 13.48 12.31
C LEU A 95 9.12 14.60 11.26
N GLY A 96 9.22 15.84 11.70
CA GLY A 96 9.17 17.01 10.83
C GLY A 96 10.46 17.22 10.04
N LYS A 97 10.44 18.18 9.10
CA LYS A 97 11.58 18.49 8.19
C LYS A 97 12.87 18.86 8.92
N GLU A 98 12.79 19.46 10.10
CA GLU A 98 13.94 19.88 10.90
C GLU A 98 14.36 18.85 11.99
N GLY A 99 13.89 17.61 11.88
CA GLY A 99 14.13 16.58 12.89
C GLY A 99 13.34 16.78 14.19
N ARG A 100 12.39 17.72 14.22
CA ARG A 100 11.50 17.94 15.36
C ARG A 100 10.32 16.98 15.30
N ILE A 101 9.87 16.49 16.45
CA ILE A 101 8.67 15.68 16.54
C ILE A 101 7.45 16.61 16.55
N GLU A 102 6.57 16.40 15.59
CA GLU A 102 5.28 17.07 15.49
C GLU A 102 4.17 16.10 15.88
N VAL A 103 3.26 16.52 16.73
CA VAL A 103 2.08 15.73 17.11
C VAL A 103 0.90 16.16 16.24
N VAL A 104 0.31 15.22 15.53
CA VAL A 104 -0.86 15.44 14.67
C VAL A 104 -2.08 14.79 15.28
N SER A 105 -3.12 15.57 15.53
CA SER A 105 -4.43 15.07 15.98
C SER A 105 -5.20 14.49 14.78
N ILE A 106 -5.93 13.40 15.00
CA ILE A 106 -6.71 12.71 13.97
C ILE A 106 -8.19 12.86 14.31
N ASN A 107 -8.83 13.84 13.69
CA ASN A 107 -10.25 14.16 13.83
C ASN A 107 -11.05 13.76 12.59
N CYS A 108 -10.36 13.58 11.45
CA CYS A 108 -11.00 13.13 10.20
C CYS A 108 -11.48 11.68 10.32
N SER A 109 -12.40 11.29 9.43
CA SER A 109 -12.80 9.91 9.28
C SER A 109 -11.75 9.11 8.49
N THR A 110 -11.60 7.83 8.82
CA THR A 110 -10.70 6.91 8.10
C THR A 110 -11.47 5.71 7.57
N GLU A 111 -11.16 5.28 6.36
CA GLU A 111 -11.79 4.14 5.74
C GLU A 111 -10.78 3.35 4.92
N ARG A 112 -11.00 2.05 4.78
CA ARG A 112 -10.21 1.18 3.91
C ARG A 112 -11.05 0.79 2.71
N LEU A 113 -10.46 0.92 1.52
CA LEU A 113 -11.03 0.45 0.27
C LEU A 113 -10.21 -0.75 -0.23
N ASP A 114 -10.86 -1.90 -0.33
CA ASP A 114 -10.26 -3.09 -0.92
C ASP A 114 -10.42 -3.09 -2.45
N GLY A 115 -9.53 -3.81 -3.15
CA GLY A 115 -9.59 -3.97 -4.60
C GLY A 115 -8.59 -3.15 -5.41
N PHE A 116 -7.89 -2.21 -4.81
CA PHE A 116 -6.85 -1.40 -5.48
C PHE A 116 -5.44 -1.99 -5.36
N SER A 117 -5.27 -3.12 -4.65
CA SER A 117 -3.97 -3.76 -4.51
C SER A 117 -3.55 -4.46 -5.81
N GLY A 118 -2.33 -4.15 -6.27
CA GLY A 118 -1.67 -4.90 -7.36
C GLY A 118 -0.97 -6.18 -6.88
N HIS A 119 -0.96 -6.47 -5.58
CA HIS A 119 -0.36 -7.69 -5.04
C HIS A 119 -1.25 -8.91 -5.29
N SER A 120 -0.60 -10.04 -5.54
CA SER A 120 -1.29 -11.32 -5.67
C SER A 120 -1.94 -11.73 -4.35
N ASP A 121 -3.19 -12.16 -4.42
CA ASP A 121 -3.88 -12.74 -3.28
C ASP A 121 -3.43 -14.19 -3.01
N TYR A 122 -3.96 -14.78 -1.93
CA TYR A 122 -3.64 -16.17 -1.54
C TYR A 122 -3.92 -17.16 -2.66
N ASN A 123 -5.06 -17.06 -3.35
CA ASN A 123 -5.45 -18.00 -4.40
C ASN A 123 -4.55 -17.86 -5.63
N GLN A 124 -4.18 -16.64 -5.99
CA GLN A 124 -3.24 -16.37 -7.06
C GLN A 124 -1.85 -16.94 -6.76
N LEU A 125 -1.35 -16.77 -5.52
CA LEU A 125 -0.08 -17.34 -5.08
C LEU A 125 -0.12 -18.87 -5.10
N MET A 126 -1.20 -19.48 -4.60
CA MET A 126 -1.36 -20.93 -4.63
C MET A 126 -1.45 -21.46 -6.07
N SER A 127 -2.20 -20.79 -6.94
CA SER A 127 -2.29 -21.14 -8.36
C SER A 127 -0.94 -21.02 -9.08
N PHE A 128 -0.14 -20.02 -8.73
CA PHE A 128 1.22 -19.88 -9.26
C PHE A 128 2.10 -21.05 -8.89
N VAL A 129 2.12 -21.43 -7.60
CA VAL A 129 2.86 -22.61 -7.12
C VAL A 129 2.35 -23.89 -7.78
N HIS A 130 1.03 -24.05 -7.92
CA HIS A 130 0.43 -25.22 -8.59
C HIS A 130 0.94 -25.39 -10.01
N ARG A 131 0.95 -24.32 -10.79
CA ARG A 131 1.44 -24.38 -12.19
C ARG A 131 2.91 -24.73 -12.33
N LEU A 132 3.73 -24.30 -11.35
CA LEU A 132 5.16 -24.59 -11.34
C LEU A 132 5.50 -25.95 -10.72
N ARG A 133 4.56 -26.58 -9.99
CA ARG A 133 4.76 -27.79 -9.19
C ARG A 133 5.62 -28.87 -9.86
N PRO A 134 5.44 -29.23 -11.15
CA PRO A 134 6.22 -30.30 -11.75
C PRO A 134 7.74 -30.04 -11.80
N LYS A 135 8.15 -28.77 -11.69
CA LYS A 135 9.54 -28.33 -11.75
C LYS A 135 10.10 -27.89 -10.39
N LEU A 136 9.25 -27.84 -9.35
CA LEU A 136 9.63 -27.32 -8.04
C LEU A 136 10.24 -28.40 -7.18
N ARG A 137 11.42 -28.13 -6.63
CA ARG A 137 12.03 -28.92 -5.55
C ARG A 137 11.68 -28.34 -4.18
N ARG A 138 11.67 -27.01 -4.07
CA ARG A 138 11.40 -26.29 -2.82
C ARG A 138 10.78 -24.92 -3.13
N VAL A 139 9.97 -24.43 -2.21
CA VAL A 139 9.42 -23.07 -2.22
C VAL A 139 9.90 -22.34 -0.96
N LEU A 140 10.50 -21.17 -1.14
CA LEU A 140 10.82 -20.26 -0.05
C LEU A 140 9.82 -19.13 -0.06
N VAL A 141 9.06 -18.98 1.04
CA VAL A 141 8.07 -17.90 1.21
C VAL A 141 8.75 -16.77 1.94
N ASN A 142 8.85 -15.61 1.31
CA ASN A 142 9.55 -14.46 1.83
C ASN A 142 8.73 -13.17 1.65
N HIS A 143 9.16 -12.07 2.27
CA HIS A 143 8.59 -10.73 2.13
C HIS A 143 7.13 -10.62 2.59
N GLY A 144 6.72 -11.41 3.56
CA GLY A 144 5.38 -11.32 4.15
C GLY A 144 5.46 -11.23 5.69
N GLU A 145 4.35 -10.85 6.30
CA GLU A 145 4.22 -10.95 7.75
C GLU A 145 4.37 -12.41 8.20
N ARG A 146 5.06 -12.62 9.32
CA ARG A 146 5.41 -13.93 9.83
C ARG A 146 4.25 -14.93 9.78
N LYS A 147 3.13 -14.62 10.42
CA LYS A 147 1.96 -15.52 10.47
C LYS A 147 1.41 -15.86 9.08
N LYS A 148 1.37 -14.86 8.18
CA LYS A 148 0.86 -15.06 6.81
C LYS A 148 1.82 -15.92 5.98
N SER A 149 3.12 -15.68 6.10
CA SER A 149 4.15 -16.46 5.41
C SER A 149 4.22 -17.90 5.90
N GLU A 150 4.12 -18.12 7.21
CA GLU A 150 4.02 -19.45 7.82
C GLU A 150 2.80 -20.20 7.31
N ASN A 151 1.63 -19.56 7.31
CA ASN A 151 0.37 -20.15 6.81
C ASN A 151 0.46 -20.51 5.33
N LEU A 152 0.99 -19.63 4.49
CA LEU A 152 1.17 -19.91 3.07
C LEU A 152 2.13 -21.09 2.86
N SER A 153 3.26 -21.12 3.57
CA SER A 153 4.22 -22.21 3.51
C SER A 153 3.60 -23.56 3.93
N MET A 154 2.82 -23.55 5.01
CA MET A 154 2.09 -24.75 5.46
C MET A 154 1.05 -25.20 4.44
N SER A 155 0.31 -24.27 3.84
CA SER A 155 -0.68 -24.57 2.82
C SER A 155 -0.06 -25.22 1.58
N ILE A 156 1.08 -24.70 1.11
CA ILE A 156 1.82 -25.25 -0.02
C ILE A 156 2.24 -26.69 0.27
N ARG A 157 2.81 -26.97 1.45
CA ARG A 157 3.20 -28.31 1.85
C ARG A 157 2.01 -29.27 1.90
N ARG A 158 0.91 -28.82 2.51
CA ARG A 158 -0.30 -29.63 2.71
C ARG A 158 -0.99 -29.98 1.39
N MET A 159 -1.18 -28.96 0.52
CA MET A 159 -1.97 -29.11 -0.71
C MET A 159 -1.17 -29.69 -1.86
N TYR A 160 0.09 -29.32 -1.98
CA TYR A 160 0.87 -29.71 -3.17
C TYR A 160 1.98 -30.72 -2.87
N ARG A 161 2.23 -31.01 -1.59
CA ARG A 161 3.33 -31.91 -1.14
C ARG A 161 4.71 -31.47 -1.65
N VAL A 162 4.88 -30.18 -1.87
CA VAL A 162 6.15 -29.55 -2.21
C VAL A 162 6.80 -29.06 -0.92
N SER A 163 8.11 -29.30 -0.77
CA SER A 163 8.88 -28.74 0.34
C SER A 163 8.75 -27.21 0.32
N SER A 164 8.27 -26.63 1.40
CA SER A 164 8.12 -25.18 1.53
C SER A 164 8.63 -24.71 2.88
N HIS A 165 9.29 -23.57 2.90
CA HIS A 165 9.88 -22.99 4.10
C HIS A 165 9.70 -21.49 4.13
N TYR A 166 9.52 -20.93 5.32
CA TYR A 166 9.54 -19.51 5.59
C TYR A 166 10.83 -19.19 6.34
N PRO A 167 11.82 -18.58 5.66
CA PRO A 167 13.10 -18.26 6.28
C PRO A 167 12.96 -17.24 7.41
N GLN A 168 13.70 -17.45 8.49
CA GLN A 168 13.87 -16.45 9.53
C GLN A 168 14.95 -15.45 9.15
N ILE A 169 14.98 -14.30 9.82
CA ILE A 169 16.02 -13.30 9.60
C ILE A 169 17.38 -13.91 9.91
N GLN A 170 18.33 -13.78 8.99
CA GLN A 170 19.69 -14.34 9.05
C GLN A 170 19.78 -15.88 9.02
N GLU A 171 18.68 -16.57 8.69
CA GLU A 171 18.71 -18.02 8.52
C GLU A 171 19.44 -18.40 7.23
N ALA A 172 20.49 -19.22 7.37
CA ALA A 172 21.19 -19.79 6.23
C ALA A 172 20.47 -21.05 5.75
N ILE A 173 20.12 -21.12 4.48
CA ILE A 173 19.41 -22.26 3.90
C ILE A 173 20.27 -22.89 2.79
N LYS A 174 20.53 -24.18 2.91
CA LYS A 174 21.15 -24.95 1.84
C LYS A 174 20.13 -25.24 0.75
N LEU A 175 20.40 -24.80 -0.47
CA LEU A 175 19.49 -24.95 -1.61
C LEU A 175 19.68 -26.24 -2.40
N PHE A 176 20.89 -26.84 -2.35
CA PHE A 176 21.29 -28.02 -3.10
C PHE A 176 21.90 -29.08 -2.19
#